data_2ab4f95c84b4c11b2f1e921155f4ef2a
#
_entry.id   2ab4f95c84b4c11b2f1e921155f4ef2a
#
_cell.length_a   1.000
_cell.length_b   1.000
_cell.length_c   1.000
_cell.angle_alpha   90.00
_cell.angle_beta   90.00
_cell.angle_gamma   90.00
#
_symmetry.space_group_name_H-M   'P 1'
#
loop_
_entity.id
_entity.type
_entity.pdbx_description
1 polymer ?
#
loop_
_entity_poly.entity_id
_entity_poly.type
_entity_poly.pdbx_seq_one_letter_code
_entity_poly.pdbx_strand_id
1 'polypeptide(L)'
;MDFSSKLLENAVNEMSQFPGIGKRTALRLVLHLLKQPKEHTQKLSQSLQLMRDEVIFCKICNNISDRDVCEICSNPNRNGEIICVVEDIRDVMAIENTGRYRGHYHVLGGKISPMDGIGPGDLNIISLVERVKSGNVKELIFALSSTLEGDTTNFFIFKQLETHTINITTIARGISVGDELEYTDEVTLGRSIVNRVPFESSLKST
;
A
#
# COMPACT_ATOMS: atom_id res chain seq x y z
N MET A 1 -33.86 -3.49 -15.20
CA MET A 1 -34.72 -2.77 -14.24
C MET A 1 -35.19 -1.53 -14.97
N ASP A 2 -36.50 -1.34 -15.03
CA ASP A 2 -37.07 -0.11 -15.59
C ASP A 2 -37.23 0.90 -14.47
N PHE A 3 -36.69 2.08 -14.67
CA PHE A 3 -36.76 3.17 -13.70
C PHE A 3 -37.76 4.21 -14.15
N SER A 4 -38.65 4.64 -13.27
CA SER A 4 -39.59 5.74 -13.51
C SER A 4 -38.95 7.13 -13.54
N SER A 5 -37.70 7.22 -13.10
CA SER A 5 -36.91 8.45 -13.07
C SER A 5 -35.55 8.25 -13.72
N LYS A 6 -35.25 9.05 -14.74
CA LYS A 6 -33.96 9.07 -15.43
C LYS A 6 -32.82 9.51 -14.51
N LEU A 7 -33.09 10.43 -13.57
CA LEU A 7 -32.10 10.89 -12.60
C LEU A 7 -31.71 9.77 -11.63
N LEU A 8 -32.70 8.98 -11.20
CA LEU A 8 -32.47 7.79 -10.36
C LEU A 8 -31.62 6.75 -11.10
N GLU A 9 -31.98 6.48 -12.36
CA GLU A 9 -31.26 5.53 -13.20
C GLU A 9 -29.79 5.92 -13.37
N ASN A 10 -29.50 7.20 -13.67
CA ASN A 10 -28.14 7.70 -13.83
C ASN A 10 -27.34 7.51 -12.54
N ALA A 11 -27.88 7.89 -11.39
CA ALA A 11 -27.19 7.74 -10.11
C ALA A 11 -26.90 6.25 -9.79
N VAL A 12 -27.83 5.35 -10.09
CA VAL A 12 -27.62 3.90 -9.90
C VAL A 12 -26.53 3.37 -10.85
N ASN A 13 -26.51 3.83 -12.08
CA ASN A 13 -25.50 3.41 -13.05
C ASN A 13 -24.10 3.87 -12.62
N GLU A 14 -23.92 5.13 -12.21
CA GLU A 14 -22.64 5.63 -11.70
C GLU A 14 -22.17 4.86 -10.45
N MET A 15 -23.03 4.65 -9.47
CA MET A 15 -22.71 3.86 -8.28
C MET A 15 -22.36 2.40 -8.62
N SER A 16 -22.93 1.83 -9.68
CA SER A 16 -22.66 0.45 -10.08
C SER A 16 -21.33 0.25 -10.81
N GLN A 17 -20.62 1.32 -11.14
CA GLN A 17 -19.27 1.26 -11.73
C GLN A 17 -18.20 0.97 -10.68
N PHE A 18 -18.48 1.16 -9.39
CA PHE A 18 -17.52 0.85 -8.35
C PHE A 18 -17.29 -0.66 -8.22
N PRO A 19 -16.02 -1.10 -8.03
CA PRO A 19 -15.69 -2.50 -7.83
C PRO A 19 -16.50 -3.11 -6.67
N GLY A 20 -17.10 -4.27 -6.91
CA GLY A 20 -17.93 -4.97 -5.90
C GLY A 20 -19.33 -4.41 -5.70
N ILE A 21 -19.73 -3.34 -6.40
CA ILE A 21 -21.07 -2.75 -6.31
C ILE A 21 -21.91 -3.13 -7.54
N GLY A 22 -22.77 -4.14 -7.36
CA GLY A 22 -23.76 -4.49 -8.38
C GLY A 22 -24.98 -3.55 -8.37
N LYS A 23 -25.77 -3.56 -9.46
CA LYS A 23 -26.96 -2.69 -9.63
C LYS A 23 -27.96 -2.73 -8.45
N ARG A 24 -28.14 -3.88 -7.78
CA ARG A 24 -29.04 -3.98 -6.60
C ARG A 24 -28.48 -3.21 -5.41
N THR A 25 -27.18 -3.32 -5.16
CA THR A 25 -26.51 -2.57 -4.08
C THR A 25 -26.50 -1.08 -4.40
N ALA A 26 -26.17 -0.69 -5.64
CA ALA A 26 -26.22 0.69 -6.11
C ALA A 26 -27.60 1.32 -5.90
N LEU A 27 -28.67 0.63 -6.29
CA LEU A 27 -30.05 1.10 -6.06
C LEU A 27 -30.34 1.32 -4.56
N ARG A 28 -29.93 0.39 -3.71
CA ARG A 28 -30.11 0.52 -2.25
C ARG A 28 -29.39 1.75 -1.68
N LEU A 29 -28.15 2.00 -2.15
CA LEU A 29 -27.36 3.17 -1.73
C LEU A 29 -28.01 4.48 -2.20
N VAL A 30 -28.43 4.56 -3.47
CA VAL A 30 -29.07 5.77 -4.02
C VAL A 30 -30.42 6.04 -3.33
N LEU A 31 -31.23 5.01 -3.07
CA LEU A 31 -32.48 5.17 -2.32
C LEU A 31 -32.23 5.59 -0.87
N HIS A 32 -31.12 5.15 -0.26
CA HIS A 32 -30.73 5.63 1.07
C HIS A 32 -30.40 7.14 1.01
N LEU A 33 -29.62 7.58 0.04
CA LEU A 33 -29.27 9.02 -0.13
C LEU A 33 -30.53 9.88 -0.36
N LEU A 34 -31.52 9.39 -1.11
CA LEU A 34 -32.79 10.10 -1.29
C LEU A 34 -33.60 10.32 -0.01
N LYS A 35 -33.40 9.47 1.00
CA LYS A 35 -34.04 9.60 2.32
C LYS A 35 -33.28 10.52 3.26
N GLN A 36 -32.02 10.88 2.93
CA GLN A 36 -31.22 11.78 3.74
C GLN A 36 -31.49 13.24 3.39
N PRO A 37 -31.17 14.20 4.29
CA PRO A 37 -31.19 15.61 3.95
C PRO A 37 -30.31 15.90 2.72
N LYS A 38 -30.73 16.88 1.89
CA LYS A 38 -30.01 17.26 0.67
C LYS A 38 -28.53 17.64 0.93
N GLU A 39 -28.28 18.26 2.06
CA GLU A 39 -26.96 18.69 2.54
C GLU A 39 -26.01 17.51 2.70
N HIS A 40 -26.51 16.33 3.05
CA HIS A 40 -25.70 15.11 3.17
C HIS A 40 -25.14 14.66 1.81
N THR A 41 -26.00 14.64 0.78
CA THR A 41 -25.58 14.31 -0.58
C THR A 41 -24.63 15.35 -1.16
N GLN A 42 -24.86 16.63 -0.87
CA GLN A 42 -23.96 17.72 -1.29
C GLN A 42 -22.57 17.57 -0.66
N LYS A 43 -22.48 17.33 0.66
CA LYS A 43 -21.20 17.10 1.35
C LYS A 43 -20.46 15.89 0.77
N LEU A 44 -21.17 14.80 0.52
CA LEU A 44 -20.56 13.60 -0.07
C LEU A 44 -19.98 13.90 -1.45
N SER A 45 -20.76 14.51 -2.36
CA SER A 45 -20.29 14.85 -3.70
C SER A 45 -19.12 15.82 -3.69
N GLN A 46 -19.18 16.84 -2.84
CA GLN A 46 -18.10 17.81 -2.67
C GLN A 46 -16.82 17.16 -2.13
N SER A 47 -16.93 16.26 -1.12
CA SER A 47 -15.77 15.56 -0.57
C SER A 47 -15.09 14.68 -1.61
N LEU A 48 -15.88 13.98 -2.45
CA LEU A 48 -15.33 13.16 -3.53
C LEU A 48 -14.63 14.01 -4.60
N GLN A 49 -15.23 15.15 -4.95
CA GLN A 49 -14.66 16.08 -5.91
C GLN A 49 -13.34 16.67 -5.39
N LEU A 50 -13.33 17.23 -4.19
CA LEU A 50 -12.13 17.81 -3.56
C LEU A 50 -11.01 16.77 -3.43
N MET A 51 -11.34 15.56 -2.97
CA MET A 51 -10.37 14.47 -2.92
C MET A 51 -9.74 14.21 -4.30
N ARG A 52 -10.54 14.18 -5.36
CA ARG A 52 -10.03 13.91 -6.70
C ARG A 52 -9.19 15.05 -7.28
N ASP A 53 -9.56 16.28 -6.96
CA ASP A 53 -8.94 17.49 -7.51
C ASP A 53 -7.68 17.90 -6.74
N GLU A 54 -7.63 17.69 -5.41
CA GLU A 54 -6.59 18.24 -4.55
C GLU A 54 -5.59 17.21 -4.03
N VAL A 55 -5.96 15.90 -3.95
CA VAL A 55 -5.01 14.88 -3.52
C VAL A 55 -3.95 14.65 -4.58
N ILE A 56 -2.69 14.79 -4.17
CA ILE A 56 -1.50 14.58 -5.00
C ILE A 56 -0.62 13.48 -4.42
N PHE A 57 0.43 13.11 -5.15
CA PHE A 57 1.45 12.18 -4.66
C PHE A 57 2.64 12.95 -4.10
N CYS A 58 3.12 12.51 -2.94
CA CYS A 58 4.32 13.08 -2.31
C CYS A 58 5.53 12.97 -3.25
N LYS A 59 6.21 14.08 -3.50
CA LYS A 59 7.40 14.14 -4.39
C LYS A 59 8.59 13.31 -3.89
N ILE A 60 8.61 12.90 -2.61
CA ILE A 60 9.70 12.13 -2.01
C ILE A 60 9.39 10.63 -1.99
N CYS A 61 8.18 10.24 -1.59
CA CYS A 61 7.89 8.83 -1.30
C CYS A 61 6.73 8.25 -2.11
N ASN A 62 6.08 9.03 -2.97
CA ASN A 62 4.92 8.66 -3.78
C ASN A 62 3.68 8.20 -2.97
N ASN A 63 3.63 8.46 -1.66
CA ASN A 63 2.41 8.29 -0.87
C ASN A 63 1.39 9.40 -1.19
N ILE A 64 0.10 9.17 -0.94
CA ILE A 64 -0.92 10.21 -1.06
C ILE A 64 -0.64 11.37 -0.09
N SER A 65 -0.95 12.59 -0.54
CA SER A 65 -0.69 13.81 0.23
C SER A 65 -1.57 14.95 -0.25
N ASP A 66 -1.89 15.86 0.65
CA ASP A 66 -2.54 17.14 0.34
C ASP A 66 -1.49 18.25 0.08
N ARG A 67 -0.19 17.90 0.13
CA ARG A 67 0.96 18.81 -0.05
C ARG A 67 2.08 18.12 -0.80
N ASP A 68 2.97 18.89 -1.42
CA ASP A 68 4.15 18.41 -2.14
C ASP A 68 4.98 17.37 -1.38
N VAL A 69 5.08 17.51 -0.07
CA VAL A 69 5.74 16.57 0.85
C VAL A 69 4.74 16.14 1.92
N CYS A 70 4.48 14.83 2.01
CA CYS A 70 3.51 14.26 2.95
C CYS A 70 3.96 14.42 4.41
N GLU A 71 3.03 14.25 5.33
CA GLU A 71 3.27 14.38 6.78
C GLU A 71 4.34 13.40 7.29
N ILE A 72 4.45 12.21 6.69
CA ILE A 72 5.48 11.23 7.05
C ILE A 72 6.87 11.74 6.68
N CYS A 73 7.05 12.23 5.44
CA CYS A 73 8.34 12.70 4.95
C CYS A 73 8.78 14.04 5.56
N SER A 74 7.83 14.88 5.98
CA SER A 74 8.11 16.17 6.62
C SER A 74 8.30 16.09 8.13
N ASN A 75 8.02 14.95 8.76
CA ASN A 75 8.09 14.78 10.21
C ASN A 75 9.55 14.63 10.69
N PRO A 76 10.11 15.60 11.44
CA PRO A 76 11.49 15.55 11.90
C PRO A 76 11.77 14.45 12.94
N ASN A 77 10.74 13.88 13.54
CA ASN A 77 10.88 12.80 14.52
C ASN A 77 11.01 11.40 13.87
N ARG A 78 11.00 11.34 12.54
CA ARG A 78 11.18 10.09 11.79
C ARG A 78 12.61 9.94 11.28
N ASN A 79 13.08 8.70 11.28
CA ASN A 79 14.40 8.38 10.76
C ASN A 79 14.38 8.31 9.23
N GLY A 80 14.84 9.34 8.56
CA GLY A 80 14.95 9.40 7.10
C GLY A 80 16.02 8.50 6.48
N GLU A 81 16.91 7.91 7.29
CA GLU A 81 17.95 6.98 6.84
C GLU A 81 17.41 5.55 6.60
N ILE A 82 16.20 5.26 7.09
CA ILE A 82 15.53 3.95 6.93
C ILE A 82 14.30 4.14 6.06
N ILE A 83 14.22 3.38 4.97
CA ILE A 83 13.09 3.43 4.03
C ILE A 83 12.43 2.05 3.96
N CYS A 84 11.12 2.00 4.23
CA CYS A 84 10.28 0.84 3.97
C CYS A 84 9.68 0.95 2.56
N VAL A 85 10.01 0.01 1.70
CA VAL A 85 9.51 -0.07 0.33
C VAL A 85 8.25 -0.93 0.31
N VAL A 86 7.17 -0.37 -0.19
CA VAL A 86 5.83 -0.99 -0.19
C VAL A 86 5.21 -0.95 -1.58
N GLU A 87 4.22 -1.83 -1.84
CA GLU A 87 3.51 -1.87 -3.12
C GLU A 87 2.59 -0.67 -3.28
N ASP A 88 1.74 -0.41 -2.28
CA ASP A 88 0.75 0.66 -2.35
C ASP A 88 0.52 1.36 -1.00
N ILE A 89 -0.41 2.29 -1.02
CA ILE A 89 -0.76 3.15 0.12
C ILE A 89 -1.39 2.35 1.27
N ARG A 90 -2.11 1.26 0.98
CA ARG A 90 -2.73 0.39 1.99
C ARG A 90 -1.67 -0.26 2.88
N ASP A 91 -0.52 -0.59 2.30
CA ASP A 91 0.61 -1.16 3.04
C ASP A 91 1.20 -0.12 3.99
N VAL A 92 1.32 1.16 3.55
CA VAL A 92 1.73 2.26 4.44
C VAL A 92 0.78 2.35 5.64
N MET A 93 -0.54 2.36 5.39
CA MET A 93 -1.55 2.43 6.44
C MET A 93 -1.47 1.22 7.39
N ALA A 94 -1.28 0.02 6.86
CA ALA A 94 -1.17 -1.20 7.66
C ALA A 94 0.06 -1.16 8.59
N ILE A 95 1.23 -0.73 8.07
CA ILE A 95 2.46 -0.62 8.86
C ILE A 95 2.33 0.50 9.90
N GLU A 96 1.79 1.67 9.54
CA GLU A 96 1.56 2.79 10.47
C GLU A 96 0.64 2.39 11.63
N ASN A 97 -0.40 1.62 11.37
CA ASN A 97 -1.33 1.13 12.40
C ASN A 97 -0.65 0.26 13.46
N THR A 98 0.50 -0.33 13.17
CA THR A 98 1.27 -1.08 14.16
C THR A 98 1.90 -0.18 15.22
N GLY A 99 2.14 1.09 14.91
CA GLY A 99 2.85 2.06 15.75
C GLY A 99 4.33 1.74 16.00
N ARG A 100 4.88 0.70 15.36
CA ARG A 100 6.25 0.18 15.61
C ARG A 100 7.30 0.75 14.65
N TYR A 101 6.91 1.24 13.48
CA TYR A 101 7.82 1.77 12.48
C TYR A 101 7.96 3.30 12.57
N ARG A 102 9.18 3.80 12.55
CA ARG A 102 9.49 5.23 12.65
C ARG A 102 10.40 5.74 11.52
N GLY A 103 10.57 4.97 10.48
CA GLY A 103 11.28 5.38 9.26
C GLY A 103 10.39 6.08 8.25
N HIS A 104 10.92 6.30 7.05
CA HIS A 104 10.22 6.79 5.90
C HIS A 104 9.74 5.63 5.02
N TYR A 105 8.83 5.93 4.08
CA TYR A 105 8.35 4.96 3.10
C TYR A 105 8.79 5.33 1.69
N HIS A 106 8.65 4.36 0.79
CA HIS A 106 8.62 4.58 -0.64
C HIS A 106 7.57 3.66 -1.26
N VAL A 107 6.56 4.28 -1.90
CA VAL A 107 5.43 3.58 -2.52
C VAL A 107 5.76 3.34 -3.99
N LEU A 108 5.84 2.07 -4.40
CA LEU A 108 6.17 1.69 -5.77
C LEU A 108 5.02 1.94 -6.75
N GLY A 109 3.77 1.88 -6.28
CA GLY A 109 2.57 1.96 -7.12
C GLY A 109 2.14 0.60 -7.68
N GLY A 110 2.78 -0.50 -7.25
CA GLY A 110 2.51 -1.86 -7.67
C GLY A 110 3.73 -2.76 -7.57
N LYS A 111 3.72 -3.83 -8.36
CA LYS A 111 4.82 -4.80 -8.49
C LYS A 111 5.01 -5.18 -9.95
N ILE A 112 6.21 -5.63 -10.31
CA ILE A 112 6.49 -6.13 -11.66
C ILE A 112 5.63 -7.37 -11.91
N SER A 113 4.74 -7.28 -12.89
CA SER A 113 3.82 -8.35 -13.27
C SER A 113 3.71 -8.39 -14.82
N PRO A 114 4.53 -9.22 -15.49
CA PRO A 114 4.47 -9.35 -16.94
C PRO A 114 3.10 -9.82 -17.46
N MET A 115 2.37 -10.61 -16.65
CA MET A 115 1.04 -11.09 -17.00
C MET A 115 0.01 -9.96 -17.04
N ASP A 116 0.19 -8.93 -16.18
CA ASP A 116 -0.66 -7.74 -16.13
C ASP A 116 -0.10 -6.60 -17.00
N GLY A 117 1.00 -6.83 -17.71
CA GLY A 117 1.67 -5.83 -18.54
C GLY A 117 2.44 -4.77 -17.75
N ILE A 118 2.69 -4.98 -16.46
CA ILE A 118 3.39 -4.02 -15.58
C ILE A 118 4.90 -4.31 -15.59
N GLY A 119 5.67 -3.41 -16.18
CA GLY A 119 7.13 -3.44 -16.18
C GLY A 119 7.77 -2.55 -15.10
N PRO A 120 9.10 -2.62 -14.96
CA PRO A 120 9.82 -1.76 -14.00
C PRO A 120 9.65 -0.25 -14.27
N GLY A 121 9.41 0.14 -15.53
CA GLY A 121 9.21 1.54 -15.93
C GLY A 121 7.86 2.13 -15.51
N ASP A 122 6.89 1.26 -15.20
CA ASP A 122 5.55 1.67 -14.76
C ASP A 122 5.50 1.90 -13.25
N LEU A 123 6.59 1.58 -12.55
CA LEU A 123 6.70 1.67 -11.09
C LEU A 123 7.67 2.79 -10.67
N ASN A 124 7.50 3.29 -9.46
CA ASN A 124 8.34 4.34 -8.88
C ASN A 124 9.75 3.83 -8.45
N ILE A 125 10.34 2.88 -9.20
CA ILE A 125 11.64 2.28 -8.87
C ILE A 125 12.78 3.26 -9.15
N ILE A 126 12.70 4.04 -10.24
CA ILE A 126 13.74 4.99 -10.60
C ILE A 126 13.92 6.03 -9.49
N SER A 127 12.83 6.61 -8.99
CA SER A 127 12.88 7.61 -7.91
C SER A 127 13.37 7.01 -6.58
N LEU A 128 13.12 5.73 -6.31
CA LEU A 128 13.73 5.02 -5.17
C LEU A 128 15.25 4.93 -5.32
N VAL A 129 15.72 4.49 -6.48
CA VAL A 129 17.16 4.36 -6.75
C VAL A 129 17.88 5.70 -6.66
N GLU A 130 17.30 6.77 -7.20
CA GLU A 130 17.84 8.13 -7.08
C GLU A 130 17.91 8.60 -5.63
N ARG A 131 16.86 8.31 -4.84
CA ARG A 131 16.83 8.64 -3.43
C ARG A 131 17.92 7.91 -2.63
N VAL A 132 18.19 6.65 -2.93
CA VAL A 132 19.31 5.90 -2.33
C VAL A 132 20.65 6.49 -2.75
N LYS A 133 20.82 6.82 -4.03
CA LYS A 133 22.06 7.43 -4.56
C LYS A 133 22.39 8.79 -3.95
N SER A 134 21.41 9.51 -3.41
CA SER A 134 21.63 10.77 -2.69
C SER A 134 22.50 10.63 -1.42
N GLY A 135 22.75 9.39 -0.96
CA GLY A 135 23.75 9.07 0.08
C GLY A 135 23.26 9.11 1.52
N ASN A 136 21.97 9.45 1.74
CA ASN A 136 21.43 9.58 3.09
C ASN A 136 20.74 8.31 3.61
N VAL A 137 20.54 7.30 2.73
CA VAL A 137 19.80 6.07 3.08
C VAL A 137 20.81 5.00 3.53
N LYS A 138 20.58 4.47 4.73
CA LYS A 138 21.40 3.40 5.33
C LYS A 138 20.75 2.03 5.23
N GLU A 139 19.42 2.01 5.24
CA GLU A 139 18.66 0.76 5.18
C GLU A 139 17.42 0.88 4.30
N LEU A 140 17.22 -0.14 3.45
CA LEU A 140 15.96 -0.42 2.77
C LEU A 140 15.31 -1.68 3.38
N ILE A 141 14.06 -1.57 3.77
CA ILE A 141 13.25 -2.70 4.22
C ILE A 141 12.27 -3.04 3.12
N PHE A 142 12.40 -4.20 2.50
CA PHE A 142 11.42 -4.68 1.53
C PHE A 142 10.18 -5.24 2.25
N ALA A 143 9.04 -4.59 2.04
CA ALA A 143 7.75 -4.96 2.59
C ALA A 143 6.71 -5.25 1.48
N LEU A 144 7.17 -5.88 0.39
CA LEU A 144 6.31 -6.34 -0.70
C LEU A 144 5.68 -7.70 -0.37
N SER A 145 4.59 -8.01 -1.04
CA SER A 145 3.91 -9.29 -0.88
C SER A 145 4.84 -10.49 -1.14
N SER A 146 4.63 -11.59 -0.39
CA SER A 146 5.41 -12.83 -0.52
C SER A 146 4.96 -13.67 -1.72
N THR A 147 4.77 -13.03 -2.88
CA THR A 147 4.42 -13.66 -4.16
C THR A 147 5.62 -13.67 -5.10
N LEU A 148 5.53 -14.42 -6.20
CA LEU A 148 6.58 -14.46 -7.21
C LEU A 148 6.88 -13.06 -7.78
N GLU A 149 5.84 -12.26 -8.02
CA GLU A 149 5.94 -10.90 -8.53
C GLU A 149 6.61 -9.98 -7.51
N GLY A 150 6.25 -10.11 -6.21
CA GLY A 150 6.88 -9.33 -5.13
C GLY A 150 8.35 -9.69 -4.98
N ASP A 151 8.70 -10.98 -5.00
CA ASP A 151 10.10 -11.44 -4.94
C ASP A 151 10.89 -11.01 -6.20
N THR A 152 10.27 -11.05 -7.38
CA THR A 152 10.88 -10.54 -8.63
C THR A 152 11.16 -9.05 -8.54
N THR A 153 10.22 -8.28 -8.01
CA THR A 153 10.35 -6.83 -7.84
C THR A 153 11.47 -6.50 -6.83
N ASN A 154 11.51 -7.21 -5.69
CA ASN A 154 12.58 -7.07 -4.71
C ASN A 154 13.96 -7.38 -5.33
N PHE A 155 14.05 -8.47 -6.10
CA PHE A 155 15.31 -8.84 -6.77
C PHE A 155 15.73 -7.80 -7.81
N PHE A 156 14.79 -7.26 -8.58
CA PHE A 156 15.08 -6.21 -9.55
C PHE A 156 15.64 -4.96 -8.86
N ILE A 157 15.00 -4.49 -7.79
CA ILE A 157 15.47 -3.32 -7.01
C ILE A 157 16.85 -3.60 -6.40
N PHE A 158 17.03 -4.79 -5.81
CA PHE A 158 18.32 -5.22 -5.25
C PHE A 158 19.44 -5.13 -6.27
N LYS A 159 19.21 -5.64 -7.50
CA LYS A 159 20.20 -5.57 -8.58
C LYS A 159 20.55 -4.14 -9.03
N GLN A 160 19.56 -3.21 -9.01
CA GLN A 160 19.82 -1.79 -9.30
C GLN A 160 20.70 -1.10 -8.23
N LEU A 161 20.72 -1.64 -7.02
CA LEU A 161 21.41 -1.08 -5.86
C LEU A 161 22.67 -1.86 -5.46
N GLU A 162 23.02 -2.94 -6.15
CA GLU A 162 24.12 -3.86 -5.80
C GLU A 162 25.49 -3.15 -5.60
N THR A 163 25.69 -2.04 -6.29
CA THR A 163 26.96 -1.25 -6.18
C THR A 163 26.95 -0.24 -5.02
N HIS A 164 25.85 -0.12 -4.28
CA HIS A 164 25.69 0.85 -3.20
C HIS A 164 25.83 0.18 -1.83
N THR A 165 26.55 0.84 -0.94
CA THR A 165 26.76 0.34 0.44
C THR A 165 25.56 0.69 1.31
N ILE A 166 24.46 -0.07 1.16
CA ILE A 166 23.29 0.05 1.99
C ILE A 166 22.88 -1.32 2.54
N ASN A 167 22.28 -1.33 3.72
CA ASN A 167 21.67 -2.55 4.25
C ASN A 167 20.32 -2.79 3.59
N ILE A 168 20.08 -3.99 3.05
CA ILE A 168 18.79 -4.35 2.46
C ILE A 168 18.23 -5.51 3.26
N THR A 169 17.10 -5.26 3.90
CA THR A 169 16.39 -6.21 4.74
C THR A 169 15.00 -6.50 4.16
N THR A 170 14.33 -7.52 4.64
CA THR A 170 12.93 -7.83 4.30
C THR A 170 12.15 -8.06 5.57
N ILE A 171 10.86 -7.73 5.57
CA ILE A 171 9.99 -8.05 6.70
C ILE A 171 9.99 -9.55 6.96
N ALA A 172 9.94 -9.93 8.23
CA ALA A 172 9.92 -11.34 8.62
C ALA A 172 8.72 -12.06 8.00
N ARG A 173 8.97 -13.25 7.46
CA ARG A 173 7.96 -14.13 6.87
C ARG A 173 7.85 -15.36 7.75
N GLY A 174 6.65 -15.65 8.23
CA GLY A 174 6.46 -16.76 9.14
C GLY A 174 4.99 -17.00 9.49
N ILE A 175 4.80 -17.81 10.52
CA ILE A 175 3.49 -18.20 11.04
C ILE A 175 2.90 -17.01 11.78
N SER A 176 1.62 -16.73 11.55
CA SER A 176 0.90 -15.63 12.20
C SER A 176 0.76 -15.91 13.71
N VAL A 177 0.78 -14.83 14.50
CA VAL A 177 0.58 -14.94 15.95
C VAL A 177 -0.84 -15.41 16.25
N GLY A 178 -0.95 -16.53 16.97
CA GLY A 178 -2.24 -17.16 17.33
C GLY A 178 -2.71 -18.23 16.37
N ASP A 179 -2.02 -18.46 15.23
CA ASP A 179 -2.35 -19.57 14.33
C ASP A 179 -1.81 -20.89 14.86
N GLU A 180 -2.56 -21.96 14.60
CA GLU A 180 -2.14 -23.35 14.86
C GLU A 180 -1.37 -23.91 13.66
N LEU A 181 -0.32 -24.70 13.92
CA LEU A 181 0.56 -25.23 12.87
C LEU A 181 -0.18 -26.06 11.81
N GLU A 182 -1.25 -26.76 12.21
CA GLU A 182 -2.02 -27.64 11.31
C GLU A 182 -2.82 -26.85 10.24
N TYR A 183 -3.10 -25.56 10.48
CA TYR A 183 -3.82 -24.71 9.53
C TYR A 183 -2.88 -23.83 8.68
N THR A 184 -1.59 -23.89 8.97
CA THR A 184 -0.58 -23.16 8.19
C THR A 184 -0.28 -23.89 6.89
N ASP A 185 -0.22 -23.17 5.76
CA ASP A 185 0.16 -23.77 4.49
C ASP A 185 1.60 -24.33 4.51
N GLU A 186 1.83 -25.40 3.74
CA GLU A 186 3.10 -26.13 3.72
C GLU A 186 4.31 -25.26 3.35
N VAL A 187 4.12 -24.27 2.44
CA VAL A 187 5.20 -23.39 1.99
C VAL A 187 5.61 -22.44 3.11
N THR A 188 4.64 -21.83 3.78
CA THR A 188 4.88 -20.92 4.93
C THR A 188 5.52 -21.69 6.08
N LEU A 189 5.01 -22.89 6.41
CA LEU A 189 5.57 -23.69 7.47
C LEU A 189 7.01 -24.13 7.16
N GLY A 190 7.26 -24.60 5.94
CA GLY A 190 8.59 -24.99 5.49
C GLY A 190 9.60 -23.84 5.55
N ARG A 191 9.22 -22.65 5.06
CA ARG A 191 10.04 -21.42 5.15
C ARG A 191 10.32 -21.02 6.59
N SER A 192 9.33 -21.11 7.47
CA SER A 192 9.48 -20.77 8.90
C SER A 192 10.48 -21.68 9.61
N ILE A 193 10.50 -22.97 9.27
CA ILE A 193 11.49 -23.94 9.81
C ILE A 193 12.90 -23.60 9.30
N VAL A 194 13.05 -23.31 8.01
CA VAL A 194 14.35 -22.97 7.41
C VAL A 194 14.90 -21.67 8.00
N ASN A 195 14.06 -20.65 8.13
CA ASN A 195 14.43 -19.30 8.59
C ASN A 195 14.23 -19.11 10.10
N ARG A 196 14.16 -20.19 10.87
CA ARG A 196 13.99 -20.13 12.32
C ARG A 196 15.05 -19.28 13.00
N VAL A 197 14.64 -18.49 13.96
CA VAL A 197 15.54 -17.63 14.76
C VAL A 197 15.85 -18.27 16.11
N PRO A 198 16.99 -17.97 16.76
CA PRO A 198 17.26 -18.39 18.13
C PRO A 198 16.15 -17.91 19.09
N PHE A 199 15.72 -18.78 19.99
CA PHE A 199 14.63 -18.46 20.94
C PHE A 199 14.92 -17.20 21.78
N GLU A 200 16.17 -17.01 22.18
CA GLU A 200 16.59 -15.84 22.95
C GLU A 200 16.33 -14.50 22.21
N SER A 201 16.41 -14.49 20.87
CA SER A 201 16.14 -13.29 20.08
C SER A 201 14.64 -12.96 20.02
N SER A 202 13.78 -13.98 20.13
CA SER A 202 12.32 -13.78 20.17
C SER A 202 11.83 -13.15 21.49
N LEU A 203 12.56 -13.35 22.59
CA LEU A 203 12.24 -12.74 23.90
C LEU A 203 12.56 -11.23 23.98
N LYS A 204 13.45 -10.74 23.11
CA LYS A 204 13.86 -9.32 23.08
C LYS A 204 12.98 -8.45 22.20
N SER A 205 12.09 -9.03 21.42
CA SER A 205 11.21 -8.34 20.45
C SER A 205 9.80 -8.06 21.00
N THR A 206 9.55 -8.35 22.27
CA THR A 206 8.31 -8.02 22.99
C THR A 206 8.53 -6.73 23.77
#